data_955d9ea47844609bcc459501c6b357ef
#
_entry.id   955d9ea47844609bcc459501c6b357ef
#
_cell.length_a   1.000
_cell.length_b   1.000
_cell.length_c   1.000
_cell.angle_alpha   90.00
_cell.angle_beta   90.00
_cell.angle_gamma   90.00
#
_symmetry.space_group_name_H-M   'P 1'
#
loop_
_entity.id
_entity.type
_entity.pdbx_description
1 polymer ?
#
loop_
_entity_poly.entity_id
_entity_poly.type
_entity_poly.pdbx_seq_one_letter_code
_entity_poly.pdbx_strand_id
1 'polypeptide(L)'
;EQQPALQIYEKVKQSKEALVKEVKKVTHNEYPPAPFNTTSFIQAASYLGFSAAKAMSLAEELYMQGLTSYPRTDNTVYPPSLNINGILQKLSAGMFSKEVQEILTNGRGYPTRGKLQTTDHPPIHPVDAPEKKLGKDQEAVYELICRRFFATLAKDAVSEKTDASFDISGEKFHASGYRVVEPHWKQLYPYFKDKTKTLPEL
;
A
#
# COMPACT_ATOMS: atom_id res chain seq x y z
N GLU A 1 -14.04 -10.29 -36.40
CA GLU A 1 -13.47 -10.71 -35.08
C GLU A 1 -14.48 -11.48 -34.19
N GLN A 2 -15.81 -11.31 -34.34
CA GLN A 2 -16.81 -12.03 -33.53
C GLN A 2 -17.03 -13.50 -33.97
N GLN A 3 -16.92 -13.83 -35.24
CA GLN A 3 -17.17 -15.19 -35.74
C GLN A 3 -16.19 -16.25 -35.20
N PRO A 4 -14.85 -16.00 -35.14
CA PRO A 4 -13.93 -16.99 -34.57
C PRO A 4 -14.17 -17.26 -33.09
N ALA A 5 -14.51 -16.22 -32.30
CA ALA A 5 -14.80 -16.35 -30.86
C ALA A 5 -16.07 -17.20 -30.61
N LEU A 6 -17.10 -17.03 -31.44
CA LEU A 6 -18.33 -17.83 -31.36
C LEU A 6 -18.07 -19.31 -31.71
N GLN A 7 -17.24 -19.59 -32.72
CA GLN A 7 -16.87 -20.95 -33.05
C GLN A 7 -16.11 -21.66 -31.91
N ILE A 8 -15.16 -20.98 -31.29
CA ILE A 8 -14.43 -21.49 -30.12
C ILE A 8 -15.42 -21.73 -28.97
N TYR A 9 -16.28 -20.75 -28.67
CA TYR A 9 -17.29 -20.87 -27.60
C TYR A 9 -18.21 -22.09 -27.84
N GLU A 10 -18.76 -22.26 -29.03
CA GLU A 10 -19.62 -23.40 -29.38
C GLU A 10 -18.90 -24.75 -29.20
N LYS A 11 -17.61 -24.80 -29.54
CA LYS A 11 -16.76 -25.98 -29.40
C LYS A 11 -16.51 -26.37 -27.94
N VAL A 12 -16.30 -25.38 -27.06
CA VAL A 12 -15.89 -25.64 -25.67
C VAL A 12 -17.04 -25.60 -24.65
N LYS A 13 -18.18 -24.99 -24.98
CA LYS A 13 -19.31 -24.81 -24.04
C LYS A 13 -19.88 -26.11 -23.48
N GLN A 14 -19.75 -27.23 -24.21
CA GLN A 14 -20.23 -28.53 -23.75
C GLN A 14 -19.16 -29.35 -23.03
N SER A 15 -17.93 -28.89 -23.04
CA SER A 15 -16.82 -29.58 -22.36
C SER A 15 -17.00 -29.50 -20.85
N LYS A 16 -16.97 -30.65 -20.18
CA LYS A 16 -17.04 -30.73 -18.71
C LYS A 16 -15.68 -30.72 -18.05
N GLU A 17 -14.62 -30.83 -18.83
CA GLU A 17 -13.24 -30.96 -18.36
C GLU A 17 -12.33 -30.00 -19.10
N ALA A 18 -11.33 -29.50 -18.39
CA ALA A 18 -10.22 -28.72 -18.91
C ALA A 18 -8.92 -29.43 -18.52
N LEU A 19 -8.09 -29.76 -19.49
CA LEU A 19 -6.79 -30.37 -19.22
C LEU A 19 -5.78 -29.28 -18.88
N VAL A 20 -5.26 -29.28 -17.64
CA VAL A 20 -4.17 -28.40 -17.25
C VAL A 20 -2.90 -28.83 -17.98
N LYS A 21 -2.31 -27.93 -18.76
CA LYS A 21 -1.06 -28.18 -19.52
C LYS A 21 0.17 -27.71 -18.75
N GLU A 22 0.06 -26.55 -18.14
CA GLU A 22 1.17 -25.94 -17.40
C GLU A 22 0.64 -25.04 -16.29
N VAL A 23 1.29 -25.07 -15.15
CA VAL A 23 1.09 -24.13 -14.03
C VAL A 23 2.45 -23.55 -13.64
N LYS A 24 2.61 -22.24 -13.78
CA LYS A 24 3.81 -21.51 -13.41
C LYS A 24 3.50 -20.58 -12.25
N LYS A 25 4.21 -20.75 -11.12
CA LYS A 25 4.12 -19.88 -9.94
C LYS A 25 5.42 -19.08 -9.81
N VAL A 26 5.29 -17.77 -9.65
CA VAL A 26 6.42 -16.86 -9.47
C VAL A 26 6.13 -15.94 -8.29
N THR A 27 7.06 -15.89 -7.34
CA THR A 27 7.01 -14.97 -6.21
C THR A 27 7.69 -13.64 -6.57
N HIS A 28 7.11 -12.55 -6.09
CA HIS A 28 7.62 -11.19 -6.29
C HIS A 28 7.65 -10.45 -4.95
N ASN A 29 8.74 -9.71 -4.73
CA ASN A 29 8.81 -8.75 -3.64
C ASN A 29 8.17 -7.43 -4.10
N GLU A 30 7.27 -6.92 -3.29
CA GLU A 30 6.61 -5.63 -3.50
C GLU A 30 7.12 -4.64 -2.46
N TYR A 31 7.86 -3.65 -2.93
CA TYR A 31 8.45 -2.63 -2.07
C TYR A 31 7.38 -1.77 -1.40
N PRO A 32 7.60 -1.36 -0.15
CA PRO A 32 6.75 -0.38 0.50
C PRO A 32 6.70 0.93 -0.29
N PRO A 33 5.60 1.68 -0.18
CA PRO A 33 5.48 2.97 -0.83
C PRO A 33 6.52 3.97 -0.30
N ALA A 34 6.88 4.94 -1.14
CA ALA A 34 7.74 6.05 -0.72
C ALA A 34 7.04 6.94 0.32
N PRO A 35 7.79 7.71 1.14
CA PRO A 35 7.23 8.74 1.99
C PRO A 35 6.30 9.68 1.24
N PHE A 36 5.30 10.24 1.91
CA PHE A 36 4.38 11.19 1.31
C PHE A 36 5.05 12.51 0.95
N ASN A 37 4.87 12.94 -0.28
CA ASN A 37 4.88 14.35 -0.67
C ASN A 37 3.43 14.86 -0.78
N THR A 38 3.23 16.16 -1.03
CA THR A 38 1.91 16.77 -1.16
C THR A 38 1.02 16.05 -2.17
N THR A 39 1.52 15.76 -3.37
CA THR A 39 0.74 15.12 -4.44
C THR A 39 0.27 13.72 -4.05
N SER A 40 1.17 12.87 -3.57
CA SER A 40 0.83 11.49 -3.17
C SER A 40 -0.05 11.44 -1.91
N PHE A 41 0.07 12.41 -1.01
CA PHE A 41 -0.81 12.57 0.13
C PHE A 41 -2.25 12.92 -0.30
N ILE A 42 -2.43 13.93 -1.17
CA ILE A 42 -3.74 14.32 -1.70
C ILE A 42 -4.39 13.14 -2.43
N GLN A 43 -3.63 12.41 -3.24
CA GLN A 43 -4.12 11.22 -3.93
C GLN A 43 -4.60 10.16 -2.94
N ALA A 44 -3.83 9.88 -1.88
CA ALA A 44 -4.24 8.92 -0.87
C ALA A 44 -5.47 9.38 -0.07
N ALA A 45 -5.55 10.66 0.29
CA ALA A 45 -6.69 11.24 0.99
C ALA A 45 -7.99 11.21 0.14
N SER A 46 -7.87 11.26 -1.19
CA SER A 46 -9.04 11.14 -2.08
C SER A 46 -9.73 9.78 -1.99
N TYR A 47 -9.00 8.70 -1.69
CA TYR A 47 -9.59 7.38 -1.43
C TYR A 47 -10.39 7.31 -0.12
N LEU A 48 -10.18 8.27 0.79
CA LEU A 48 -10.98 8.45 2.00
C LEU A 48 -12.20 9.37 1.77
N GLY A 49 -12.36 9.88 0.54
CA GLY A 49 -13.45 10.76 0.15
C GLY A 49 -13.18 12.25 0.35
N PHE A 50 -11.94 12.65 0.68
CA PHE A 50 -11.60 14.07 0.85
C PHE A 50 -11.25 14.72 -0.50
N SER A 51 -11.73 15.96 -0.72
CA SER A 51 -11.22 16.80 -1.78
C SER A 51 -9.79 17.25 -1.49
N ALA A 52 -9.04 17.64 -2.52
CA ALA A 52 -7.67 18.14 -2.36
C ALA A 52 -7.60 19.32 -1.36
N ALA A 53 -8.53 20.28 -1.47
CA ALA A 53 -8.59 21.44 -0.57
C ALA A 53 -8.86 21.02 0.88
N LYS A 54 -9.81 20.11 1.11
CA LYS A 54 -10.15 19.62 2.45
C LYS A 54 -8.99 18.82 3.07
N ALA A 55 -8.36 17.93 2.30
CA ALA A 55 -7.20 17.16 2.74
C ALA A 55 -6.04 18.07 3.18
N MET A 56 -5.74 19.09 2.38
CA MET A 56 -4.68 20.05 2.70
C MET A 56 -5.02 20.90 3.93
N SER A 57 -6.25 21.37 4.07
CA SER A 57 -6.69 22.11 5.27
C SER A 57 -6.51 21.29 6.53
N LEU A 58 -6.94 20.00 6.51
CA LEU A 58 -6.79 19.08 7.65
C LEU A 58 -5.32 18.81 7.99
N ALA A 59 -4.47 18.63 6.96
CA ALA A 59 -3.04 18.42 7.18
C ALA A 59 -2.35 19.67 7.76
N GLU A 60 -2.74 20.87 7.31
CA GLU A 60 -2.25 22.15 7.88
C GLU A 60 -2.71 22.34 9.34
N GLU A 61 -3.96 21.98 9.66
CA GLU A 61 -4.46 21.99 11.04
C GLU A 61 -3.66 21.05 11.95
N LEU A 62 -3.35 19.82 11.48
CA LEU A 62 -2.53 18.87 12.21
C LEU A 62 -1.08 19.37 12.38
N TYR A 63 -0.52 20.00 11.37
CA TYR A 63 0.78 20.66 11.45
C TYR A 63 0.79 21.78 12.50
N MET A 64 -0.21 22.66 12.50
CA MET A 64 -0.32 23.74 13.49
C MET A 64 -0.49 23.23 14.93
N GLN A 65 -1.00 22.02 15.09
CA GLN A 65 -1.09 21.32 16.38
C GLN A 65 0.21 20.59 16.76
N GLY A 66 1.26 20.61 15.91
CA GLY A 66 2.52 19.91 16.16
C GLY A 66 2.45 18.38 15.98
N LEU A 67 1.38 17.87 15.38
CA LEU A 67 1.17 16.42 15.22
C LEU A 67 1.81 15.85 13.97
N THR A 68 1.98 16.65 12.92
CA THR A 68 2.61 16.26 11.66
C THR A 68 3.62 17.30 11.19
N SER A 69 4.50 16.90 10.27
CA SER A 69 5.38 17.83 9.55
C SER A 69 4.58 18.70 8.58
N TYR A 70 5.21 19.75 8.05
CA TYR A 70 4.61 20.66 7.08
C TYR A 70 4.15 19.92 5.82
N PRO A 71 2.88 20.08 5.40
CA PRO A 71 2.30 19.24 4.36
C PRO A 71 2.60 19.67 2.92
N ARG A 72 3.24 20.82 2.70
CA ARG A 72 3.63 21.30 1.36
C ARG A 72 5.08 20.99 1.10
N THR A 73 5.33 19.86 0.45
CA THR A 73 6.67 19.39 0.10
C THR A 73 6.62 18.48 -1.12
N ASP A 74 7.64 18.56 -1.97
CA ASP A 74 7.85 17.61 -3.06
C ASP A 74 8.78 16.47 -2.67
N ASN A 75 9.39 16.56 -1.48
CA ASN A 75 10.37 15.60 -1.00
C ASN A 75 9.74 14.23 -0.70
N THR A 76 10.41 13.16 -1.12
CA THR A 76 10.03 11.77 -0.86
C THR A 76 11.15 10.98 -0.18
N VAL A 77 12.16 11.69 0.38
CA VAL A 77 13.30 11.09 1.06
C VAL A 77 13.44 11.71 2.45
N TYR A 78 13.30 10.90 3.49
CA TYR A 78 13.56 11.37 4.86
C TYR A 78 15.04 11.74 5.02
N PRO A 79 15.34 12.90 5.62
CA PRO A 79 16.72 13.27 5.88
C PRO A 79 17.34 12.35 6.95
N PRO A 80 18.66 12.07 6.88
CA PRO A 80 19.33 11.24 7.89
C PRO A 80 19.23 11.78 9.32
N SER A 81 18.97 13.08 9.47
CA SER A 81 18.78 13.75 10.77
C SER A 81 17.42 13.51 11.39
N LEU A 82 16.45 12.91 10.67
CA LEU A 82 15.11 12.61 11.21
C LEU A 82 15.20 11.53 12.28
N ASN A 83 14.84 11.87 13.50
CA ASN A 83 14.82 10.93 14.62
C ASN A 83 13.61 9.99 14.55
N ILE A 84 13.67 8.98 13.66
CA ILE A 84 12.60 8.00 13.46
C ILE A 84 12.26 7.26 14.76
N ASN A 85 13.27 6.85 15.54
CA ASN A 85 13.06 6.14 16.80
C ASN A 85 12.33 7.00 17.83
N GLY A 86 12.67 8.30 17.91
CA GLY A 86 11.96 9.24 18.78
C GLY A 86 10.49 9.42 18.39
N ILE A 87 10.19 9.45 17.09
CA ILE A 87 8.80 9.50 16.58
C ILE A 87 8.08 8.20 16.94
N LEU A 88 8.66 7.03 16.70
CA LEU A 88 8.06 5.75 17.06
C LEU A 88 7.78 5.65 18.54
N GLN A 89 8.71 6.11 19.40
CA GLN A 89 8.52 6.13 20.86
C GLN A 89 7.29 6.96 21.27
N LYS A 90 7.11 8.15 20.70
CA LYS A 90 5.95 9.01 20.97
C LYS A 90 4.63 8.34 20.53
N LEU A 91 4.63 7.70 19.36
CA LEU A 91 3.46 7.01 18.82
C LEU A 91 3.11 5.72 19.57
N SER A 92 4.08 5.11 20.27
CA SER A 92 3.88 3.84 20.98
C SER A 92 2.94 3.94 22.20
N ALA A 93 2.82 5.13 22.79
CA ALA A 93 1.93 5.37 23.93
C ALA A 93 0.45 5.53 23.54
N GLY A 94 0.12 5.65 22.24
CA GLY A 94 -1.21 5.93 21.72
C GLY A 94 -1.85 4.75 20.99
N MET A 95 -2.72 5.11 20.06
CA MET A 95 -3.51 4.17 19.25
C MET A 95 -2.70 3.25 18.34
N PHE A 96 -1.41 3.53 18.14
CA PHE A 96 -0.52 2.79 17.24
C PHE A 96 0.50 1.90 17.96
N SER A 97 0.27 1.55 19.22
CA SER A 97 1.21 0.72 19.99
C SER A 97 1.55 -0.61 19.33
N LYS A 98 0.58 -1.25 18.67
CA LYS A 98 0.76 -2.54 17.97
C LYS A 98 1.62 -2.38 16.70
N GLU A 99 1.32 -1.36 15.90
CA GLU A 99 2.05 -1.05 14.65
C GLU A 99 3.49 -0.66 14.95
N VAL A 100 3.71 0.14 16.00
CA VAL A 100 5.06 0.50 16.45
C VAL A 100 5.83 -0.74 16.91
N GLN A 101 5.22 -1.62 17.71
CA GLN A 101 5.85 -2.85 18.16
C GLN A 101 6.23 -3.75 16.97
N GLU A 102 5.36 -3.86 15.98
CA GLU A 102 5.63 -4.60 14.74
C GLU A 102 6.85 -4.02 14.00
N ILE A 103 6.93 -2.69 13.86
CA ILE A 103 8.07 -2.03 13.21
C ILE A 103 9.37 -2.23 13.99
N LEU A 104 9.34 -2.13 15.31
CA LEU A 104 10.53 -2.31 16.16
C LEU A 104 11.04 -3.75 16.12
N THR A 105 10.14 -4.73 15.98
CA THR A 105 10.48 -6.16 15.98
C THR A 105 10.86 -6.66 14.58
N ASN A 106 10.08 -6.29 13.57
CA ASN A 106 10.11 -6.87 12.23
C ASN A 106 10.43 -5.86 11.12
N GLY A 107 10.60 -4.59 11.43
CA GLY A 107 10.93 -3.56 10.44
C GLY A 107 12.29 -3.74 9.79
N ARG A 108 12.54 -2.98 8.72
CA ARG A 108 13.81 -3.01 7.98
C ARG A 108 14.93 -2.22 8.67
N GLY A 109 14.63 -1.40 9.67
CA GLY A 109 15.58 -0.50 10.33
C GLY A 109 15.89 0.78 9.54
N TYR A 110 15.38 0.93 8.32
CA TYR A 110 15.51 2.12 7.48
C TYR A 110 14.26 2.33 6.62
N PRO A 111 13.90 3.59 6.31
CA PRO A 111 12.70 3.87 5.50
C PRO A 111 12.93 3.63 4.01
N THR A 112 11.84 3.40 3.28
CA THR A 112 11.85 3.44 1.82
C THR A 112 12.28 4.82 1.35
N ARG A 113 13.11 4.85 0.32
CA ARG A 113 13.57 6.08 -0.33
C ARG A 113 12.78 6.31 -1.61
N GLY A 114 12.14 7.48 -1.73
CA GLY A 114 11.50 7.90 -2.97
C GLY A 114 12.51 8.45 -3.98
N LYS A 115 12.01 8.95 -5.11
CA LYS A 115 12.85 9.45 -6.22
C LYS A 115 13.15 10.94 -6.13
N LEU A 116 12.27 11.73 -5.47
CA LEU A 116 12.41 13.18 -5.37
C LEU A 116 13.05 13.52 -4.03
N GLN A 117 14.17 14.21 -4.06
CA GLN A 117 14.85 14.73 -2.89
C GLN A 117 15.02 16.24 -3.02
N THR A 118 14.44 16.98 -2.10
CA THR A 118 14.57 18.43 -1.95
C THR A 118 15.17 18.76 -0.59
N THR A 119 15.60 20.00 -0.38
CA THR A 119 16.26 20.43 0.86
C THR A 119 15.41 21.38 1.70
N ASP A 120 14.24 21.76 1.23
CA ASP A 120 13.34 22.72 1.86
C ASP A 120 12.58 22.13 3.07
N HIS A 121 11.80 21.08 2.84
CA HIS A 121 11.02 20.39 3.87
C HIS A 121 11.16 18.87 3.75
N PRO A 122 11.12 18.12 4.87
CA PRO A 122 11.06 16.67 4.82
C PRO A 122 9.73 16.20 4.23
N PRO A 123 9.63 14.93 3.80
CA PRO A 123 8.36 14.29 3.48
C PRO A 123 7.36 14.41 4.63
N ILE A 124 6.06 14.36 4.31
CA ILE A 124 5.00 14.41 5.32
C ILE A 124 5.09 13.17 6.22
N HIS A 125 5.18 13.41 7.53
CA HIS A 125 5.32 12.36 8.55
C HIS A 125 4.71 12.80 9.89
N PRO A 126 4.36 11.86 10.78
CA PRO A 126 3.96 12.21 12.14
C PRO A 126 5.14 12.78 12.93
N VAL A 127 4.85 13.69 13.85
CA VAL A 127 5.82 14.31 14.76
C VAL A 127 5.54 13.96 16.21
N ASP A 128 4.26 13.91 16.57
CA ASP A 128 3.83 13.59 17.93
C ASP A 128 2.47 12.85 17.94
N ALA A 129 2.14 12.24 19.07
CA ALA A 129 0.83 11.67 19.32
C ALA A 129 -0.14 12.74 19.85
N PRO A 130 -1.44 12.72 19.48
CA PRO A 130 -2.40 13.68 19.98
C PRO A 130 -2.69 13.46 21.46
N GLU A 131 -2.57 14.53 22.26
CA GLU A 131 -2.92 14.54 23.69
C GLU A 131 -4.45 14.54 23.90
N LYS A 132 -5.20 15.05 22.93
CA LYS A 132 -6.66 15.17 22.97
C LYS A 132 -7.27 14.43 21.78
N LYS A 133 -8.53 14.01 21.97
CA LYS A 133 -9.28 13.38 20.87
C LYS A 133 -9.42 14.33 19.68
N LEU A 134 -8.99 13.87 18.52
CA LEU A 134 -9.14 14.58 17.26
C LEU A 134 -10.59 14.51 16.76
N GLY A 135 -10.97 15.47 15.93
CA GLY A 135 -12.19 15.37 15.13
C GLY A 135 -12.07 14.21 14.13
N LYS A 136 -13.21 13.62 13.74
CA LYS A 136 -13.25 12.43 12.87
C LYS A 136 -12.42 12.59 11.60
N ASP A 137 -12.51 13.72 10.90
CA ASP A 137 -11.78 13.98 9.67
C ASP A 137 -10.27 14.16 9.94
N GLN A 138 -9.91 14.85 11.03
CA GLN A 138 -8.51 15.03 11.45
C GLN A 138 -7.88 13.70 11.84
N GLU A 139 -8.61 12.85 12.58
CA GLU A 139 -8.16 11.50 12.97
C GLU A 139 -7.88 10.64 11.74
N ALA A 140 -8.78 10.65 10.74
CA ALA A 140 -8.60 9.88 9.51
C ALA A 140 -7.37 10.34 8.71
N VAL A 141 -7.11 11.64 8.62
CA VAL A 141 -5.92 12.18 7.94
C VAL A 141 -4.64 11.90 8.74
N TYR A 142 -4.68 12.05 10.06
CA TYR A 142 -3.55 11.73 10.93
C TYR A 142 -3.20 10.23 10.85
N GLU A 143 -4.20 9.35 10.91
CA GLU A 143 -4.02 7.92 10.74
C GLU A 143 -3.40 7.58 9.37
N LEU A 144 -3.88 8.19 8.28
CA LEU A 144 -3.34 8.01 6.95
C LEU A 144 -1.84 8.34 6.89
N ILE A 145 -1.44 9.46 7.51
CA ILE A 145 -0.03 9.90 7.56
C ILE A 145 0.81 8.93 8.41
N CYS A 146 0.32 8.53 9.59
CA CYS A 146 1.01 7.57 10.46
C CYS A 146 1.19 6.22 9.78
N ARG A 147 0.14 5.67 9.18
CA ARG A 147 0.19 4.37 8.49
C ARG A 147 1.13 4.40 7.29
N ARG A 148 1.18 5.52 6.54
CA ARG A 148 2.17 5.67 5.48
C ARG A 148 3.60 5.66 6.02
N PHE A 149 3.84 6.36 7.12
CA PHE A 149 5.15 6.39 7.79
C PHE A 149 5.56 4.97 8.22
N PHE A 150 4.68 4.21 8.88
CA PHE A 150 4.95 2.82 9.26
C PHE A 150 5.25 1.92 8.05
N ALA A 151 4.46 2.04 6.99
CA ALA A 151 4.68 1.28 5.78
C ALA A 151 6.08 1.50 5.20
N THR A 152 6.61 2.74 5.25
CA THR A 152 7.97 3.02 4.75
C THR A 152 9.07 2.29 5.53
N LEU A 153 8.80 1.88 6.78
CA LEU A 153 9.74 1.22 7.68
C LEU A 153 9.59 -0.32 7.68
N ALA A 154 8.52 -0.83 7.12
CA ALA A 154 8.19 -2.25 7.11
C ALA A 154 8.95 -3.02 6.03
N LYS A 155 8.99 -4.36 6.16
CA LYS A 155 9.53 -5.25 5.12
C LYS A 155 8.69 -5.21 3.84
N ASP A 156 9.31 -5.62 2.75
CA ASP A 156 8.64 -5.81 1.47
C ASP A 156 7.53 -6.86 1.61
N ALA A 157 6.38 -6.62 1.00
CA ALA A 157 5.38 -7.66 0.89
C ALA A 157 5.82 -8.72 -0.14
N VAL A 158 5.41 -9.96 0.08
CA VAL A 158 5.65 -11.04 -0.87
C VAL A 158 4.32 -11.45 -1.48
N SER A 159 4.27 -11.45 -2.80
CA SER A 159 3.12 -11.90 -3.56
C SER A 159 3.51 -13.05 -4.50
N GLU A 160 2.53 -13.86 -4.85
CA GLU A 160 2.65 -14.95 -5.80
C GLU A 160 1.73 -14.71 -6.98
N LYS A 161 2.28 -14.74 -8.17
CA LYS A 161 1.54 -14.78 -9.43
C LYS A 161 1.52 -16.23 -9.93
N THR A 162 0.32 -16.74 -10.21
CA THR A 162 0.12 -18.03 -10.84
C THR A 162 -0.39 -17.82 -12.26
N ASP A 163 0.33 -18.32 -13.26
CA ASP A 163 -0.12 -18.38 -14.65
C ASP A 163 -0.39 -19.85 -14.99
N ALA A 164 -1.57 -20.16 -15.49
CA ALA A 164 -1.98 -21.50 -15.88
C ALA A 164 -2.44 -21.53 -17.35
N SER A 165 -2.07 -22.59 -18.06
CA SER A 165 -2.55 -22.88 -19.40
C SER A 165 -3.37 -24.15 -19.42
N PHE A 166 -4.46 -24.13 -20.19
CA PHE A 166 -5.44 -25.20 -20.28
C PHE A 166 -5.70 -25.56 -21.74
N ASP A 167 -6.03 -26.80 -21.96
CA ASP A 167 -6.61 -27.29 -23.22
C ASP A 167 -8.05 -27.70 -22.94
N ILE A 168 -9.00 -27.11 -23.68
CA ILE A 168 -10.40 -27.44 -23.63
C ILE A 168 -10.86 -27.80 -25.03
N SER A 169 -11.07 -29.07 -25.29
CA SER A 169 -11.47 -29.57 -26.63
C SER A 169 -10.49 -29.17 -27.78
N GLY A 170 -9.18 -29.11 -27.48
CA GLY A 170 -8.16 -28.68 -28.40
C GLY A 170 -7.96 -27.18 -28.57
N GLU A 171 -8.68 -26.35 -27.78
CA GLU A 171 -8.50 -24.90 -27.72
C GLU A 171 -7.65 -24.51 -26.49
N LYS A 172 -6.73 -23.57 -26.68
CA LYS A 172 -5.83 -23.12 -25.63
C LYS A 172 -6.43 -21.95 -24.85
N PHE A 173 -6.49 -22.09 -23.53
CA PHE A 173 -6.91 -21.03 -22.60
C PHE A 173 -5.80 -20.70 -21.62
N HIS A 174 -5.79 -19.46 -21.13
CA HIS A 174 -4.87 -18.97 -20.11
C HIS A 174 -5.66 -18.32 -18.97
N ALA A 175 -5.23 -18.58 -17.75
CA ALA A 175 -5.73 -17.90 -16.58
C ALA A 175 -4.56 -17.42 -15.73
N SER A 176 -4.71 -16.24 -15.11
CA SER A 176 -3.72 -15.70 -14.20
C SER A 176 -4.36 -15.41 -12.86
N GLY A 177 -3.69 -15.80 -11.80
CA GLY A 177 -4.04 -15.50 -10.43
C GLY A 177 -2.95 -14.68 -9.74
N TYR A 178 -3.35 -13.97 -8.70
CA TYR A 178 -2.46 -13.20 -7.84
C TYR A 178 -2.95 -13.33 -6.39
N ARG A 179 -2.02 -13.58 -5.47
CA ARG A 179 -2.28 -13.57 -4.03
C ARG A 179 -1.12 -12.96 -3.26
N VAL A 180 -1.43 -12.30 -2.16
CA VAL A 180 -0.43 -11.85 -1.18
C VAL A 180 -0.10 -13.04 -0.28
N VAL A 181 1.20 -13.38 -0.18
CA VAL A 181 1.71 -14.47 0.65
C VAL A 181 2.15 -13.94 2.01
N GLU A 182 2.94 -12.86 2.01
CA GLU A 182 3.39 -12.16 3.21
C GLU A 182 3.02 -10.68 3.07
N PRO A 183 2.04 -10.19 3.85
CA PRO A 183 1.51 -8.84 3.64
C PRO A 183 2.44 -7.73 4.12
N HIS A 184 3.19 -7.91 5.21
CA HIS A 184 4.13 -6.95 5.79
C HIS A 184 3.64 -5.49 5.74
N TRP A 185 4.26 -4.61 4.91
CA TRP A 185 3.86 -3.20 4.83
C TRP A 185 2.39 -2.98 4.44
N LYS A 186 1.79 -3.89 3.65
CA LYS A 186 0.38 -3.78 3.24
C LYS A 186 -0.57 -3.91 4.42
N GLN A 187 -0.22 -4.69 5.43
CA GLN A 187 -0.99 -4.80 6.67
C GLN A 187 -0.98 -3.50 7.48
N LEU A 188 0.15 -2.79 7.47
CA LEU A 188 0.29 -1.50 8.15
C LEU A 188 -0.36 -0.33 7.39
N TYR A 189 -0.56 -0.48 6.06
CA TYR A 189 -1.15 0.53 5.19
C TYR A 189 -2.34 -0.02 4.39
N PRO A 190 -3.52 -0.22 5.02
CA PRO A 190 -4.68 -0.90 4.44
C PRO A 190 -5.39 -0.09 3.34
N TYR A 191 -4.91 1.10 3.01
CA TYR A 191 -5.43 1.94 1.91
C TYR A 191 -4.98 1.47 0.53
N PHE A 192 -4.04 0.54 0.48
CA PHE A 192 -3.63 -0.10 -0.76
C PHE A 192 -4.58 -1.26 -1.08
N LYS A 193 -5.35 -1.13 -2.15
CA LYS A 193 -6.28 -2.19 -2.57
C LYS A 193 -5.58 -3.16 -3.51
N ASP A 194 -5.24 -4.32 -3.01
CA ASP A 194 -4.82 -5.43 -3.85
C ASP A 194 -6.00 -5.98 -4.66
N LYS A 195 -5.79 -6.16 -5.95
CA LYS A 195 -6.73 -6.91 -6.80
C LYS A 195 -6.40 -8.40 -6.69
N THR A 196 -6.63 -8.98 -5.51
CA THR A 196 -6.43 -10.41 -5.32
C THR A 196 -7.44 -11.18 -6.16
N LYS A 197 -6.94 -12.02 -7.05
CA LYS A 197 -7.71 -12.96 -7.86
C LYS A 197 -7.01 -14.31 -7.77
N THR A 198 -7.41 -15.12 -6.82
CA THR A 198 -6.87 -16.48 -6.70
C THR A 198 -7.46 -17.39 -7.77
N LEU A 199 -6.63 -18.26 -8.33
CA LEU A 199 -7.10 -19.41 -9.06
C LEU A 199 -7.49 -20.52 -8.06
N PRO A 200 -8.42 -21.41 -8.40
CA PRO A 200 -8.64 -22.63 -7.63
C PRO A 200 -7.36 -23.47 -7.59
N GLU A 201 -7.31 -24.44 -6.70
CA GLU A 201 -6.24 -25.45 -6.73
C GLU A 201 -6.31 -26.23 -8.04
N LEU A 202 -5.20 -26.29 -8.76
CA LEU A 202 -5.05 -26.89 -10.08
C LEU A 202 -4.15 -28.12 -10.00
#